data_9671f633541606bf37c4cb2cd41403f6
#
_entry.id   9671f633541606bf37c4cb2cd41403f6
#
_cell.length_a   1.000
_cell.length_b   1.000
_cell.length_c   1.000
_cell.angle_alpha   90.00
_cell.angle_beta   90.00
_cell.angle_gamma   90.00
#
_symmetry.space_group_name_H-M   'P 1'
#
loop_
_entity.id
_entity.type
_entity.pdbx_description
1 polymer ?
#
loop_
_entity_poly.entity_id
_entity_poly.type
_entity_poly.pdbx_seq_one_letter_code
_entity_poly.pdbx_strand_id
1 'polypeptide(L)'
;MTVCIHRGTKEIGATCVEIESRGARIVVDVGLPLDVTNSDAIPLPPIHKSKTPDPALLGVVISHPHQDHFGLAYKLPSQTLFLIGKAAQSILAAAELFTPAVAPTFENVLHLEDRKAITLGPFTITPFLVDHSAYDAYAILVEADGKRLFYSGDLRAHGRKGALFQKLIRQPPDKVDVLLMEGTTIGRVDQAFPTEEALEQRFVELFKQTKGMPLVCCSGQNIDRLVTIMRACIKADRQFIIDMYTAHILRATDNPRLPQAGWDRIKVFLPSAQRWQIKRRGEFDVANSYRSWRIFPAQLAQAAATSVMLFRPSMMKDVEAASCLVGSRLIYSLWPGYLKDAETKPFLEWLHRHEIPLNECHTSGHASVQDLVRLRKAFSNAPVVPIHTVNADLFEELFGNVQRQNDGEWWSVL
;
A
#
# COMPACT_ATOMS: atom_id res chain seq x y z
N MET A 1 4.35 4.76 30.10
CA MET A 1 3.86 4.23 28.81
C MET A 1 4.39 2.82 28.63
N THR A 2 3.51 1.85 28.40
CA THR A 2 3.85 0.44 28.10
C THR A 2 3.39 0.08 26.69
N VAL A 3 4.04 -0.91 26.09
CA VAL A 3 3.83 -1.31 24.70
C VAL A 3 3.76 -2.82 24.61
N CYS A 4 2.89 -3.33 23.74
CA CYS A 4 2.85 -4.74 23.35
C CYS A 4 2.78 -4.80 21.81
N ILE A 5 3.74 -5.46 21.19
CA ILE A 5 3.66 -5.82 19.79
C ILE A 5 2.98 -7.18 19.73
N HIS A 6 1.73 -7.23 19.31
CA HIS A 6 1.00 -8.47 19.21
C HIS A 6 1.44 -9.33 18.04
N ARG A 7 1.88 -8.69 16.95
CA ARG A 7 2.39 -9.31 15.72
C ARG A 7 3.34 -8.38 14.99
N GLY A 8 4.32 -8.94 14.29
CA GLY A 8 5.24 -8.22 13.42
C GLY A 8 6.70 -8.23 13.86
N THR A 9 7.05 -8.84 15.02
CA THR A 9 8.46 -8.92 15.45
C THR A 9 9.26 -9.99 14.71
N LYS A 10 8.58 -10.99 14.11
CA LYS A 10 9.18 -12.15 13.41
C LYS A 10 8.53 -12.44 12.07
N GLU A 11 7.67 -11.55 11.58
CA GLU A 11 6.98 -11.68 10.30
C GLU A 11 6.89 -10.32 9.59
N ILE A 12 6.77 -10.36 8.27
CA ILE A 12 6.43 -9.20 7.44
C ILE A 12 4.90 -9.19 7.33
N GLY A 13 4.28 -8.05 7.64
CA GLY A 13 2.82 -7.92 7.68
C GLY A 13 2.22 -8.31 9.03
N ALA A 14 0.90 -8.42 9.08
CA ALA A 14 0.11 -8.69 10.29
C ALA A 14 0.35 -7.70 11.44
N THR A 15 0.93 -6.55 11.18
CA THR A 15 1.40 -5.61 12.19
C THR A 15 0.26 -5.18 13.13
N CYS A 16 0.52 -5.29 14.45
CA CYS A 16 -0.42 -4.85 15.47
C CYS A 16 0.35 -4.44 16.73
N VAL A 17 0.30 -3.16 17.07
CA VAL A 17 1.01 -2.58 18.22
C VAL A 17 -0.01 -1.94 19.16
N GLU A 18 -0.07 -2.40 20.40
CA GLU A 18 -0.89 -1.81 21.46
C GLU A 18 -0.03 -0.98 22.40
N ILE A 19 -0.51 0.22 22.74
CA ILE A 19 0.18 1.17 23.62
C ILE A 19 -0.78 1.53 24.76
N GLU A 20 -0.30 1.40 25.98
CA GLU A 20 -1.07 1.66 27.21
C GLU A 20 -0.43 2.76 28.03
N SER A 21 -1.25 3.65 28.58
CA SER A 21 -0.90 4.68 29.53
C SER A 21 -2.08 4.98 30.45
N ARG A 22 -1.86 4.94 31.76
CA ARG A 22 -2.86 5.30 32.80
C ARG A 22 -4.19 4.54 32.67
N GLY A 23 -4.15 3.26 32.26
CA GLY A 23 -5.33 2.43 32.07
C GLY A 23 -6.08 2.68 30.76
N ALA A 24 -5.65 3.63 29.94
CA ALA A 24 -6.16 3.86 28.60
C ALA A 24 -5.25 3.22 27.55
N ARG A 25 -5.81 2.81 26.41
CA ARG A 25 -5.09 2.11 25.36
C ARG A 25 -5.41 2.67 23.98
N ILE A 26 -4.42 2.65 23.10
CA ILE A 26 -4.57 2.81 21.67
C ILE A 26 -3.91 1.66 20.95
N VAL A 27 -4.33 1.38 19.72
CA VAL A 27 -3.70 0.37 18.86
C VAL A 27 -3.22 1.06 17.58
N VAL A 28 -2.03 0.71 17.13
CA VAL A 28 -1.50 1.12 15.83
C VAL A 28 -1.44 -0.12 14.94
N ASP A 29 -2.19 -0.06 13.87
CA ASP A 29 -2.44 -1.11 12.89
C ASP A 29 -3.11 -2.38 13.47
N VAL A 30 -3.89 -3.05 12.63
CA VAL A 30 -4.55 -4.33 12.91
C VAL A 30 -4.48 -5.18 11.65
N GLY A 31 -3.27 -5.62 11.34
CA GLY A 31 -2.90 -6.22 10.07
C GLY A 31 -3.33 -7.67 9.89
N LEU A 32 -3.52 -8.05 8.63
CA LEU A 32 -3.71 -9.44 8.20
C LEU A 32 -2.35 -10.03 7.81
N PRO A 33 -2.00 -11.29 8.18
CA PRO A 33 -0.83 -11.97 7.65
C PRO A 33 -0.87 -12.06 6.11
N LEU A 34 0.30 -11.97 5.46
CA LEU A 34 0.39 -11.91 3.99
C LEU A 34 -0.06 -13.21 3.30
N ASP A 35 0.25 -14.37 3.88
CA ASP A 35 0.04 -15.68 3.25
C ASP A 35 -1.34 -16.28 3.57
N VAL A 36 -2.35 -15.43 3.82
CA VAL A 36 -3.68 -15.87 4.22
C VAL A 36 -4.70 -15.67 3.11
N THR A 37 -5.33 -16.76 2.71
CA THR A 37 -6.43 -16.76 1.73
C THR A 37 -7.80 -16.53 2.35
N ASN A 38 -7.96 -16.84 3.66
CA ASN A 38 -9.22 -16.68 4.40
C ASN A 38 -8.99 -15.86 5.68
N SER A 39 -9.30 -14.56 5.60
CA SER A 39 -9.16 -13.65 6.75
C SER A 39 -10.07 -13.98 7.93
N ASP A 40 -11.21 -14.66 7.72
CA ASP A 40 -12.12 -15.03 8.80
C ASP A 40 -11.52 -16.08 9.74
N ALA A 41 -10.60 -16.92 9.23
CA ALA A 41 -9.90 -17.92 10.03
C ALA A 41 -8.83 -17.33 10.96
N ILE A 42 -8.39 -16.09 10.72
CA ILE A 42 -7.35 -15.45 11.53
C ILE A 42 -7.99 -14.75 12.73
N PRO A 43 -7.62 -15.12 13.97
CA PRO A 43 -8.17 -14.44 15.13
C PRO A 43 -7.67 -12.99 15.23
N LEU A 44 -8.53 -12.12 15.75
CA LEU A 44 -8.11 -10.78 16.16
C LEU A 44 -7.07 -10.92 17.28
N PRO A 45 -5.95 -10.16 17.26
CA PRO A 45 -5.09 -10.05 18.45
C PRO A 45 -5.89 -9.66 19.70
N PRO A 46 -5.42 -9.98 20.93
CA PRO A 46 -6.18 -9.79 22.16
C PRO A 46 -6.32 -8.30 22.57
N ILE A 47 -6.44 -7.41 21.62
CA ILE A 47 -6.64 -5.96 21.78
C ILE A 47 -8.07 -5.61 22.20
N HIS A 48 -9.02 -6.53 22.01
CA HIS A 48 -10.42 -6.35 22.35
C HIS A 48 -10.99 -7.65 22.92
N LYS A 49 -11.53 -7.59 24.17
CA LYS A 49 -11.90 -8.79 24.93
C LYS A 49 -13.37 -9.18 24.80
N SER A 50 -14.20 -8.36 24.17
CA SER A 50 -15.66 -8.58 24.13
C SER A 50 -16.28 -7.96 22.86
N LYS A 51 -17.51 -8.39 22.53
CA LYS A 51 -18.31 -7.77 21.44
C LYS A 51 -18.84 -6.37 21.82
N THR A 52 -18.74 -5.99 23.09
CA THR A 52 -19.10 -4.65 23.56
C THR A 52 -17.90 -3.72 23.48
N PRO A 53 -18.08 -2.41 23.18
CA PRO A 53 -16.99 -1.46 23.19
C PRO A 53 -16.20 -1.51 24.50
N ASP A 54 -14.90 -1.60 24.40
CA ASP A 54 -14.00 -1.55 25.56
C ASP A 54 -13.65 -0.07 25.81
N PRO A 55 -14.12 0.54 26.92
CA PRO A 55 -13.90 1.95 27.18
C PRO A 55 -12.42 2.32 27.39
N ALA A 56 -11.57 1.34 27.67
CA ALA A 56 -10.14 1.55 27.79
C ALA A 56 -9.46 1.66 26.42
N LEU A 57 -10.02 1.05 25.36
CA LEU A 57 -9.51 1.20 23.99
C LEU A 57 -10.08 2.49 23.38
N LEU A 58 -9.30 3.56 23.41
CA LEU A 58 -9.71 4.87 22.95
C LEU A 58 -9.78 4.99 21.44
N GLY A 59 -8.97 4.24 20.69
CA GLY A 59 -8.98 4.28 19.24
C GLY A 59 -7.92 3.39 18.59
N VAL A 60 -8.08 3.21 17.27
CA VAL A 60 -7.18 2.46 16.41
C VAL A 60 -6.63 3.38 15.33
N VAL A 61 -5.31 3.49 15.26
CA VAL A 61 -4.59 4.25 14.24
C VAL A 61 -4.23 3.32 13.09
N ILE A 62 -4.69 3.60 11.89
CA ILE A 62 -4.30 2.88 10.68
C ILE A 62 -3.24 3.70 9.96
N SER A 63 -2.01 3.19 9.90
CA SER A 63 -0.88 3.89 9.30
C SER A 63 -1.05 4.07 7.79
N HIS A 64 -1.56 3.05 7.09
CA HIS A 64 -1.80 3.11 5.65
C HIS A 64 -2.75 1.97 5.17
N PRO A 65 -3.34 2.10 3.95
CA PRO A 65 -4.39 1.19 3.48
C PRO A 65 -3.87 -0.11 2.82
N HIS A 66 -2.81 -0.75 3.33
CA HIS A 66 -2.45 -2.12 2.95
C HIS A 66 -3.04 -3.13 3.93
N GLN A 67 -3.44 -4.31 3.43
CA GLN A 67 -4.15 -5.32 4.21
C GLN A 67 -3.37 -5.83 5.43
N ASP A 68 -2.07 -5.88 5.33
CA ASP A 68 -1.18 -6.27 6.41
C ASP A 68 -1.04 -5.21 7.53
N HIS A 69 -1.76 -4.07 7.40
CA HIS A 69 -1.90 -3.02 8.41
C HIS A 69 -3.35 -2.76 8.85
N PHE A 70 -4.36 -3.05 8.01
CA PHE A 70 -5.77 -2.85 8.40
C PHE A 70 -6.63 -4.10 8.29
N GLY A 71 -6.14 -5.18 7.70
CA GLY A 71 -6.95 -6.27 7.18
C GLY A 71 -7.77 -7.07 8.21
N LEU A 72 -7.51 -6.93 9.50
CA LEU A 72 -8.34 -7.48 10.58
C LEU A 72 -9.22 -6.45 11.28
N ALA A 73 -9.12 -5.16 10.92
CA ALA A 73 -9.83 -4.08 11.58
C ALA A 73 -11.37 -4.19 11.46
N TYR A 74 -11.88 -4.88 10.42
CA TYR A 74 -13.31 -5.15 10.25
C TYR A 74 -13.91 -6.04 11.35
N LYS A 75 -13.06 -6.74 12.12
CA LYS A 75 -13.49 -7.58 13.26
C LYS A 75 -13.73 -6.79 14.55
N LEU A 76 -13.32 -5.52 14.58
CA LEU A 76 -13.57 -4.63 15.71
C LEU A 76 -15.04 -4.16 15.72
N PRO A 77 -15.59 -3.76 16.88
CA PRO A 77 -16.91 -3.16 16.97
C PRO A 77 -17.07 -1.96 16.04
N SER A 78 -18.24 -1.75 15.42
CA SER A 78 -18.49 -0.64 14.51
C SER A 78 -18.29 0.73 15.14
N GLN A 79 -18.51 0.85 16.46
CA GLN A 79 -18.31 2.07 17.25
C GLN A 79 -16.83 2.41 17.51
N THR A 80 -15.89 1.53 17.13
CA THR A 80 -14.45 1.79 17.31
C THR A 80 -14.07 3.10 16.61
N LEU A 81 -13.36 3.97 17.34
CA LEU A 81 -12.79 5.17 16.76
C LEU A 81 -11.56 4.80 15.93
N PHE A 82 -11.57 5.16 14.65
CA PHE A 82 -10.41 5.02 13.77
C PHE A 82 -9.73 6.35 13.50
N LEU A 83 -8.39 6.33 13.53
CA LEU A 83 -7.55 7.43 13.08
C LEU A 83 -6.86 6.98 11.79
N ILE A 84 -7.21 7.56 10.65
CA ILE A 84 -6.72 7.15 9.33
C ILE A 84 -6.62 8.35 8.40
N GLY A 85 -5.74 8.33 7.41
CA GLY A 85 -5.70 9.35 6.35
C GLY A 85 -7.03 9.43 5.59
N LYS A 86 -7.49 10.65 5.25
CA LYS A 86 -8.76 10.85 4.55
C LYS A 86 -8.80 10.12 3.20
N ALA A 87 -7.72 10.23 2.43
CA ALA A 87 -7.63 9.56 1.14
C ALA A 87 -7.50 8.03 1.32
N ALA A 88 -6.78 7.55 2.35
CA ALA A 88 -6.68 6.14 2.68
C ALA A 88 -8.06 5.53 2.97
N GLN A 89 -8.87 6.18 3.80
CA GLN A 89 -10.26 5.76 4.07
C GLN A 89 -11.09 5.67 2.78
N SER A 90 -11.03 6.71 1.93
CA SER A 90 -11.79 6.75 0.68
C SER A 90 -11.35 5.67 -0.30
N ILE A 91 -10.03 5.37 -0.36
CA ILE A 91 -9.46 4.28 -1.18
C ILE A 91 -9.98 2.92 -0.70
N LEU A 92 -10.02 2.67 0.62
CA LEU A 92 -10.55 1.43 1.18
C LEU A 92 -12.03 1.24 0.80
N ALA A 93 -12.84 2.27 0.97
CA ALA A 93 -14.26 2.24 0.59
C ALA A 93 -14.44 1.99 -0.92
N ALA A 94 -13.64 2.64 -1.76
CA ALA A 94 -13.69 2.44 -3.21
C ALA A 94 -13.23 1.03 -3.64
N ALA A 95 -12.25 0.45 -2.93
CA ALA A 95 -11.71 -0.87 -3.23
C ALA A 95 -12.70 -1.99 -2.91
N GLU A 96 -13.54 -1.83 -1.90
CA GLU A 96 -14.48 -2.85 -1.43
C GLU A 96 -15.42 -3.35 -2.54
N LEU A 97 -15.83 -2.48 -3.47
CA LEU A 97 -16.68 -2.88 -4.60
C LEU A 97 -16.03 -3.94 -5.50
N PHE A 98 -14.71 -3.92 -5.62
CA PHE A 98 -13.96 -4.68 -6.63
C PHE A 98 -13.04 -5.75 -6.07
N THR A 99 -12.84 -5.77 -4.75
CA THR A 99 -11.93 -6.71 -4.09
C THR A 99 -12.67 -7.53 -3.03
N PRO A 100 -12.15 -8.70 -2.66
CA PRO A 100 -12.69 -9.46 -1.54
C PRO A 100 -12.32 -8.87 -0.18
N ALA A 101 -11.42 -7.88 -0.14
CA ALA A 101 -11.04 -7.25 1.12
C ALA A 101 -12.25 -6.57 1.77
N VAL A 102 -12.42 -6.80 3.05
CA VAL A 102 -13.46 -6.16 3.85
C VAL A 102 -12.84 -4.95 4.55
N ALA A 103 -13.35 -3.76 4.21
CA ALA A 103 -13.00 -2.56 4.95
C ALA A 103 -13.71 -2.54 6.31
N PRO A 104 -13.11 -1.96 7.37
CA PRO A 104 -13.83 -1.73 8.61
C PRO A 104 -14.97 -0.73 8.40
N THR A 105 -16.01 -0.85 9.22
CA THR A 105 -17.09 0.14 9.24
C THR A 105 -16.56 1.41 9.93
N PHE A 106 -16.40 2.47 9.18
CA PHE A 106 -15.88 3.76 9.67
C PHE A 106 -17.02 4.66 10.18
N GLU A 107 -17.71 4.25 11.28
CA GLU A 107 -18.75 5.10 11.91
C GLU A 107 -18.12 6.30 12.62
N ASN A 108 -16.99 6.09 13.29
CA ASN A 108 -16.26 7.12 14.02
C ASN A 108 -14.85 7.25 13.47
N VAL A 109 -14.52 8.41 12.89
CA VAL A 109 -13.21 8.63 12.25
C VAL A 109 -12.65 10.01 12.63
N LEU A 110 -11.37 10.04 12.93
CA LEU A 110 -10.54 11.25 12.92
C LEU A 110 -9.52 11.10 11.77
N HIS A 111 -9.38 12.15 10.97
CA HIS A 111 -8.43 12.10 9.86
C HIS A 111 -7.03 12.50 10.30
N LEU A 112 -6.04 11.68 9.93
CA LEU A 112 -4.63 11.99 10.07
C LEU A 112 -4.23 13.07 9.05
N GLU A 113 -3.47 14.08 9.52
CA GLU A 113 -2.90 15.13 8.68
C GLU A 113 -1.42 15.33 9.05
N ASP A 114 -0.55 15.50 8.04
CA ASP A 114 0.91 15.64 8.26
C ASP A 114 1.24 16.63 9.36
N ARG A 115 1.89 16.16 10.42
CA ARG A 115 2.40 16.92 11.58
C ARG A 115 1.32 17.66 12.38
N LYS A 116 0.05 17.26 12.29
CA LYS A 116 -1.02 17.77 13.13
C LYS A 116 -1.30 16.79 14.27
N ALA A 117 -1.01 17.19 15.48
CA ALA A 117 -1.23 16.38 16.66
C ALA A 117 -2.73 16.21 16.98
N ILE A 118 -3.09 15.00 17.39
CA ILE A 118 -4.43 14.63 17.88
C ILE A 118 -4.26 14.17 19.32
N THR A 119 -5.02 14.76 20.25
CA THR A 119 -5.05 14.31 21.64
C THR A 119 -6.18 13.32 21.87
N LEU A 120 -5.85 12.15 22.43
CA LEU A 120 -6.80 11.08 22.72
C LEU A 120 -6.52 10.51 24.12
N GLY A 121 -7.29 10.90 25.12
CA GLY A 121 -7.03 10.60 26.52
C GLY A 121 -5.63 11.06 26.96
N PRO A 122 -4.78 10.16 27.50
CA PRO A 122 -3.41 10.52 27.91
C PRO A 122 -2.42 10.61 26.72
N PHE A 123 -2.85 10.28 25.49
CA PHE A 123 -1.98 10.21 24.32
C PHE A 123 -2.04 11.48 23.49
N THR A 124 -0.88 11.92 23.01
CA THR A 124 -0.76 12.85 21.88
C THR A 124 -0.19 12.07 20.69
N ILE A 125 -0.94 12.02 19.59
CA ILE A 125 -0.62 11.24 18.37
C ILE A 125 -0.31 12.24 17.28
N THR A 126 0.93 12.21 16.77
CA THR A 126 1.35 13.10 15.68
C THR A 126 1.72 12.26 14.46
N PRO A 127 0.94 12.32 13.36
CA PRO A 127 1.25 11.62 12.12
C PRO A 127 2.30 12.37 11.29
N PHE A 128 3.15 11.63 10.59
CA PHE A 128 4.14 12.15 9.64
C PHE A 128 3.92 11.48 8.30
N LEU A 129 3.46 12.24 7.31
CA LEU A 129 3.26 11.70 5.96
C LEU A 129 4.59 11.21 5.39
N VAL A 130 4.61 9.97 4.87
CA VAL A 130 5.79 9.30 4.36
C VAL A 130 5.65 8.88 2.88
N ASP A 131 6.77 8.62 2.23
CA ASP A 131 6.78 7.96 0.93
C ASP A 131 6.63 6.45 1.14
N HIS A 132 5.61 5.88 0.55
CA HIS A 132 5.35 4.45 0.48
C HIS A 132 4.57 4.13 -0.80
N SER A 133 4.48 2.84 -1.18
CA SER A 133 3.67 2.42 -2.33
C SER A 133 2.17 2.64 -2.13
N ALA A 134 1.69 2.57 -0.88
CA ALA A 134 0.35 3.02 -0.53
C ALA A 134 0.26 4.55 -0.55
N TYR A 135 -0.90 5.05 -0.98
CA TYR A 135 -1.20 6.48 -0.92
C TYR A 135 -1.68 6.86 0.48
N ASP A 136 -1.30 8.05 0.95
CA ASP A 136 -1.73 8.58 2.26
C ASP A 136 -1.23 7.72 3.44
N ALA A 137 0.09 7.39 3.43
CA ALA A 137 0.77 6.58 4.43
C ALA A 137 1.51 7.44 5.45
N TYR A 138 1.46 7.02 6.73
CA TYR A 138 1.99 7.80 7.85
C TYR A 138 2.91 6.96 8.76
N ALA A 139 4.03 7.55 9.17
CA ALA A 139 4.69 7.20 10.41
C ALA A 139 4.00 7.93 11.57
N ILE A 140 4.05 7.37 12.78
CA ILE A 140 3.26 7.86 13.92
C ILE A 140 4.17 8.11 15.12
N LEU A 141 4.15 9.32 15.66
CA LEU A 141 4.68 9.63 16.98
C LEU A 141 3.58 9.53 18.03
N VAL A 142 3.80 8.75 19.06
CA VAL A 142 2.90 8.64 20.23
C VAL A 142 3.63 9.16 21.46
N GLU A 143 3.01 10.13 22.15
CA GLU A 143 3.54 10.73 23.35
C GLU A 143 2.56 10.48 24.51
N ALA A 144 3.06 9.93 25.62
CA ALA A 144 2.31 9.72 26.87
C ALA A 144 3.29 9.56 28.05
N ASP A 145 2.92 10.03 29.24
CA ASP A 145 3.72 9.92 30.47
C ASP A 145 5.15 10.47 30.35
N GLY A 146 5.35 11.51 29.53
CA GLY A 146 6.68 12.08 29.27
C GLY A 146 7.57 11.23 28.38
N LYS A 147 7.05 10.14 27.81
CA LYS A 147 7.75 9.23 26.88
C LYS A 147 7.29 9.42 25.44
N ARG A 148 8.17 9.15 24.49
CA ARG A 148 7.96 9.38 23.05
C ARG A 148 8.35 8.15 22.25
N LEU A 149 7.37 7.49 21.66
CA LEU A 149 7.53 6.35 20.77
C LEU A 149 7.31 6.79 19.33
N PHE A 150 8.24 6.47 18.44
CA PHE A 150 8.08 6.68 17.01
C PHE A 150 7.91 5.33 16.30
N TYR A 151 6.79 5.14 15.64
CA TYR A 151 6.50 4.01 14.77
C TYR A 151 6.70 4.43 13.32
N SER A 152 7.62 3.78 12.61
CA SER A 152 7.95 4.14 11.23
C SER A 152 6.79 3.93 10.25
N GLY A 153 5.83 3.03 10.57
CA GLY A 153 5.02 2.44 9.53
C GLY A 153 5.90 1.83 8.45
N ASP A 154 5.34 1.66 7.28
CA ASP A 154 6.10 1.29 6.09
C ASP A 154 6.49 2.54 5.32
N LEU A 155 7.74 2.60 4.88
CA LEU A 155 8.27 3.77 4.20
C LEU A 155 9.32 3.42 3.15
N ARG A 156 9.60 4.37 2.26
CA ARG A 156 10.70 4.32 1.29
C ARG A 156 11.23 5.72 1.00
N ALA A 157 12.34 5.81 0.23
CA ALA A 157 12.96 7.09 -0.13
C ALA A 157 13.00 7.37 -1.65
N HIS A 158 12.59 6.39 -2.46
CA HIS A 158 12.79 6.36 -3.91
C HIS A 158 11.49 6.41 -4.73
N GLY A 159 10.35 6.65 -4.07
CA GLY A 159 9.06 6.89 -4.72
C GLY A 159 8.89 8.33 -5.21
N ARG A 160 7.70 8.65 -5.73
CA ARG A 160 7.35 10.02 -6.17
C ARG A 160 7.32 11.02 -5.04
N LYS A 161 7.16 10.54 -3.80
CA LYS A 161 7.11 11.34 -2.58
C LYS A 161 8.43 11.28 -1.78
N GLY A 162 9.55 10.88 -2.39
CA GLY A 162 10.86 10.74 -1.71
C GLY A 162 11.33 11.99 -0.97
N ALA A 163 10.85 13.18 -1.36
CA ALA A 163 11.08 14.42 -0.61
C ALA A 163 10.52 14.37 0.83
N LEU A 164 9.48 13.56 1.10
CA LEU A 164 8.92 13.39 2.45
C LEU A 164 9.92 12.64 3.35
N PHE A 165 10.57 11.60 2.83
CA PHE A 165 11.65 10.92 3.54
C PHE A 165 12.80 11.89 3.88
N GLN A 166 13.21 12.73 2.92
CA GLN A 166 14.25 13.75 3.16
C GLN A 166 13.81 14.77 4.23
N LYS A 167 12.52 15.17 4.21
CA LYS A 167 11.94 16.06 5.24
C LYS A 167 11.97 15.39 6.62
N LEU A 168 11.60 14.11 6.71
CA LEU A 168 11.58 13.36 7.96
C LEU A 168 12.97 13.26 8.57
N ILE A 169 14.01 12.86 7.79
CA ILE A 169 15.37 12.70 8.33
C ILE A 169 16.08 14.03 8.62
N ARG A 170 15.69 15.14 7.99
CA ARG A 170 16.22 16.48 8.29
C ARG A 170 15.55 17.14 9.49
N GLN A 171 14.30 16.81 9.75
CA GLN A 171 13.47 17.36 10.80
C GLN A 171 12.71 16.23 11.51
N PRO A 172 13.44 15.29 12.14
CA PRO A 172 12.82 14.22 12.90
C PRO A 172 12.14 14.80 14.15
N PRO A 173 11.22 14.07 14.79
CA PRO A 173 10.75 14.40 16.12
C PRO A 173 11.92 14.41 17.13
N ASP A 174 11.96 15.45 17.96
CA ASP A 174 12.98 15.54 19.01
C ASP A 174 12.77 14.50 20.12
N LYS A 175 13.85 14.09 20.79
CA LYS A 175 13.82 13.32 22.04
C LYS A 175 12.92 12.06 21.96
N VAL A 176 13.03 11.28 20.88
CA VAL A 176 12.35 9.99 20.79
C VAL A 176 13.03 9.00 21.73
N ASP A 177 12.25 8.35 22.61
CA ASP A 177 12.75 7.36 23.57
C ASP A 177 12.89 5.98 22.94
N VAL A 178 12.06 5.65 21.93
CA VAL A 178 12.12 4.37 21.20
C VAL A 178 11.63 4.52 19.77
N LEU A 179 12.33 3.85 18.85
CA LEU A 179 11.98 3.78 17.42
C LEU A 179 11.55 2.34 17.07
N LEU A 180 10.25 2.14 16.80
CA LEU A 180 9.77 0.91 16.15
C LEU A 180 10.00 1.06 14.65
N MET A 181 10.90 0.28 14.06
CA MET A 181 11.35 0.45 12.68
C MET A 181 11.10 -0.79 11.84
N GLU A 182 10.47 -0.58 10.67
CA GLU A 182 10.28 -1.65 9.68
C GLU A 182 11.61 -2.22 9.21
N GLY A 183 11.57 -3.49 8.77
CA GLY A 183 12.74 -4.17 8.24
C GLY A 183 12.44 -5.12 7.09
N THR A 184 11.44 -4.81 6.26
CA THR A 184 10.96 -5.67 5.16
C THR A 184 12.05 -6.09 4.20
N THR A 185 13.03 -5.22 3.94
CA THR A 185 14.10 -5.47 2.97
C THR A 185 15.37 -6.07 3.57
N ILE A 186 15.47 -6.15 4.89
CA ILE A 186 16.65 -6.68 5.58
C ILE A 186 16.80 -8.18 5.30
N GLY A 187 18.04 -8.60 5.00
CA GLY A 187 18.35 -9.98 4.62
C GLY A 187 18.06 -10.32 3.16
N ARG A 188 17.52 -9.37 2.38
CA ARG A 188 17.46 -9.47 0.92
C ARG A 188 18.76 -8.93 0.31
N VAL A 189 18.94 -9.13 -1.01
CA VAL A 189 20.11 -8.57 -1.70
C VAL A 189 20.18 -7.06 -1.44
N ASP A 190 21.26 -6.60 -0.79
CA ASP A 190 21.46 -5.18 -0.51
C ASP A 190 21.80 -4.45 -1.80
N GLN A 191 20.83 -3.77 -2.36
CA GLN A 191 21.00 -2.92 -3.52
C GLN A 191 20.12 -1.67 -3.41
N ALA A 192 20.58 -0.60 -4.00
CA ALA A 192 19.76 0.59 -4.16
C ALA A 192 18.59 0.25 -5.11
N PHE A 193 17.37 0.59 -4.70
CA PHE A 193 16.21 0.43 -5.56
C PHE A 193 16.15 1.55 -6.61
N PRO A 194 15.74 1.23 -7.86
CA PRO A 194 15.52 2.27 -8.86
C PRO A 194 14.42 3.23 -8.41
N THR A 195 14.58 4.51 -8.71
CA THR A 195 13.55 5.52 -8.43
C THR A 195 12.36 5.38 -9.38
N GLU A 196 11.21 5.95 -9.01
CA GLU A 196 10.06 6.02 -9.93
C GLU A 196 10.38 6.80 -11.20
N GLU A 197 11.33 7.76 -11.18
CA GLU A 197 11.85 8.45 -12.38
C GLU A 197 12.63 7.51 -13.29
N ALA A 198 13.48 6.66 -12.74
CA ALA A 198 14.23 5.66 -13.50
C ALA A 198 13.27 4.65 -14.15
N LEU A 199 12.23 4.23 -13.42
CA LEU A 199 11.18 3.38 -13.98
C LEU A 199 10.39 4.09 -15.09
N GLU A 200 10.08 5.38 -14.94
CA GLU A 200 9.41 6.17 -15.99
C GLU A 200 10.19 6.11 -17.31
N GLN A 201 11.51 6.31 -17.25
CA GLN A 201 12.38 6.21 -18.42
C GLN A 201 12.34 4.81 -19.03
N ARG A 202 12.41 3.77 -18.19
CA ARG A 202 12.33 2.38 -18.64
C ARG A 202 10.99 2.04 -19.28
N PHE A 203 9.89 2.55 -18.73
CA PHE A 203 8.57 2.41 -19.35
C PHE A 203 8.51 3.08 -20.71
N VAL A 204 9.05 4.29 -20.85
CA VAL A 204 9.10 5.00 -22.15
C VAL A 204 9.81 4.18 -23.22
N GLU A 205 10.97 3.59 -22.89
CA GLU A 205 11.71 2.72 -23.80
C GLU A 205 10.88 1.52 -24.24
N LEU A 206 10.31 0.80 -23.26
CA LEU A 206 9.49 -0.39 -23.51
C LEU A 206 8.25 -0.06 -24.34
N PHE A 207 7.58 1.08 -24.06
CA PHE A 207 6.40 1.52 -24.80
C PHE A 207 6.75 1.85 -26.26
N LYS A 208 7.87 2.55 -26.52
CA LYS A 208 8.32 2.85 -27.87
C LYS A 208 8.75 1.62 -28.67
N GLN A 209 9.33 0.61 -28.00
CA GLN A 209 9.77 -0.63 -28.63
C GLN A 209 8.62 -1.61 -28.94
N THR A 210 7.46 -1.45 -28.30
CA THR A 210 6.32 -2.35 -28.46
C THR A 210 5.48 -1.96 -29.66
N LYS A 211 5.31 -2.87 -30.62
CA LYS A 211 4.52 -2.61 -31.83
C LYS A 211 3.01 -2.64 -31.57
N GLY A 212 2.55 -3.55 -30.74
CA GLY A 212 1.17 -3.67 -30.28
C GLY A 212 0.92 -2.91 -28.98
N MET A 213 0.12 -3.47 -28.09
CA MET A 213 -0.28 -2.89 -26.79
C MET A 213 0.69 -3.32 -25.69
N PRO A 214 1.46 -2.41 -25.06
CA PRO A 214 2.08 -2.71 -23.77
C PRO A 214 1.00 -3.00 -22.72
N LEU A 215 1.08 -4.16 -22.08
CA LEU A 215 0.24 -4.62 -20.99
C LEU A 215 1.02 -4.43 -19.69
N VAL A 216 0.64 -3.49 -18.83
CA VAL A 216 1.37 -3.24 -17.58
C VAL A 216 0.63 -3.89 -16.42
N CYS A 217 1.27 -4.85 -15.75
CA CYS A 217 0.72 -5.52 -14.57
C CYS A 217 1.23 -4.85 -13.30
N CYS A 218 0.40 -4.03 -12.65
CA CYS A 218 0.70 -3.41 -11.36
C CYS A 218 -0.55 -3.24 -10.49
N SER A 219 -0.36 -2.92 -9.21
CA SER A 219 -1.46 -2.61 -8.31
C SER A 219 -2.18 -1.33 -8.73
N GLY A 220 -3.52 -1.36 -8.79
CA GLY A 220 -4.35 -0.18 -9.03
C GLY A 220 -4.40 0.79 -7.85
N GLN A 221 -3.85 0.42 -6.69
CA GLN A 221 -3.69 1.28 -5.52
C GLN A 221 -2.29 1.88 -5.40
N ASN A 222 -1.31 1.44 -6.22
CA ASN A 222 0.00 2.07 -6.26
C ASN A 222 -0.06 3.35 -7.11
N ILE A 223 -0.50 4.43 -6.49
CA ILE A 223 -0.75 5.72 -7.16
C ILE A 223 0.54 6.26 -7.80
N ASP A 224 1.68 6.14 -7.12
CA ASP A 224 2.98 6.58 -7.66
C ASP A 224 3.30 5.86 -8.98
N ARG A 225 3.04 4.53 -9.06
CA ARG A 225 3.25 3.74 -10.27
C ARG A 225 2.28 4.14 -11.39
N LEU A 226 1.01 4.43 -11.05
CA LEU A 226 0.03 4.91 -12.04
C LEU A 226 0.44 6.26 -12.62
N VAL A 227 0.97 7.17 -11.79
CA VAL A 227 1.55 8.45 -12.26
C VAL A 227 2.75 8.21 -13.16
N THR A 228 3.64 7.29 -12.78
CA THR A 228 4.83 6.91 -13.57
C THR A 228 4.44 6.39 -14.94
N ILE A 229 3.47 5.46 -15.02
CA ILE A 229 2.96 4.91 -16.28
C ILE A 229 2.31 5.99 -17.12
N MET A 230 1.47 6.85 -16.54
CA MET A 230 0.81 7.94 -17.27
C MET A 230 1.81 8.91 -17.88
N ARG A 231 2.84 9.32 -17.12
CA ARG A 231 3.92 10.18 -17.64
C ARG A 231 4.71 9.51 -18.76
N ALA A 232 4.96 8.21 -18.64
CA ALA A 232 5.60 7.43 -19.70
C ALA A 232 4.72 7.34 -20.96
N CYS A 233 3.40 7.19 -20.82
CA CYS A 233 2.44 7.22 -21.91
C CYS A 233 2.50 8.55 -22.67
N ILE A 234 2.50 9.67 -21.96
CA ILE A 234 2.64 11.01 -22.56
C ILE A 234 3.94 11.12 -23.38
N LYS A 235 5.08 10.69 -22.81
CA LYS A 235 6.39 10.75 -23.48
C LYS A 235 6.54 9.77 -24.65
N ALA A 236 5.76 8.69 -24.66
CA ALA A 236 5.72 7.71 -25.74
C ALA A 236 4.60 7.96 -26.76
N ASP A 237 3.86 9.06 -26.61
CA ASP A 237 2.68 9.43 -27.43
C ASP A 237 1.61 8.33 -27.49
N ARG A 238 1.30 7.72 -26.34
CA ARG A 238 0.28 6.67 -26.21
C ARG A 238 -0.84 7.10 -25.24
N GLN A 239 -2.03 6.53 -25.41
CA GLN A 239 -3.12 6.62 -24.45
C GLN A 239 -2.88 5.62 -23.30
N PHE A 240 -3.41 5.90 -22.12
CA PHE A 240 -3.42 5.00 -21.00
C PHE A 240 -4.82 4.44 -20.77
N ILE A 241 -5.00 3.14 -20.95
CA ILE A 241 -6.24 2.42 -20.67
C ILE A 241 -6.13 1.84 -19.27
N ILE A 242 -6.94 2.35 -18.35
CA ILE A 242 -7.04 1.84 -16.98
C ILE A 242 -8.33 1.04 -16.81
N ASP A 243 -8.36 0.07 -15.89
CA ASP A 243 -9.59 -0.62 -15.54
C ASP A 243 -10.50 0.26 -14.66
N MET A 244 -11.77 -0.09 -14.58
CA MET A 244 -12.75 0.70 -13.82
C MET A 244 -12.43 0.74 -12.33
N TYR A 245 -11.92 -0.35 -11.76
CA TYR A 245 -11.42 -0.37 -10.39
C TYR A 245 -10.35 0.71 -10.17
N THR A 246 -9.32 0.76 -11.00
CA THR A 246 -8.25 1.76 -10.90
C THR A 246 -8.77 3.18 -11.09
N ALA A 247 -9.70 3.40 -12.04
CA ALA A 247 -10.35 4.70 -12.21
C ALA A 247 -11.11 5.12 -10.93
N HIS A 248 -11.75 4.16 -10.25
CA HIS A 248 -12.49 4.40 -9.01
C HIS A 248 -11.56 4.72 -7.84
N ILE A 249 -10.43 4.00 -7.71
CA ILE A 249 -9.36 4.31 -6.74
C ILE A 249 -8.77 5.70 -6.97
N LEU A 250 -8.41 6.04 -8.21
CA LEU A 250 -7.87 7.37 -8.53
C LEU A 250 -8.84 8.49 -8.17
N ARG A 251 -10.14 8.32 -8.45
CA ARG A 251 -11.19 9.27 -8.07
C ARG A 251 -11.29 9.40 -6.54
N ALA A 252 -11.16 8.30 -5.80
CA ALA A 252 -11.27 8.27 -4.35
C ALA A 252 -10.14 9.04 -3.64
N THR A 253 -9.01 9.30 -4.33
CA THR A 253 -7.94 10.15 -3.78
C THR A 253 -8.35 11.61 -3.59
N ASP A 254 -9.44 12.05 -4.21
CA ASP A 254 -9.93 13.44 -4.23
C ASP A 254 -8.83 14.46 -4.61
N ASN A 255 -7.88 14.04 -5.45
CA ASN A 255 -6.75 14.86 -5.87
C ASN A 255 -6.72 15.04 -7.40
N PRO A 256 -7.14 16.21 -7.92
CA PRO A 256 -7.21 16.47 -9.36
C PRO A 256 -5.85 16.55 -10.06
N ARG A 257 -4.73 16.59 -9.29
CA ARG A 257 -3.36 16.57 -9.84
C ARG A 257 -2.89 15.15 -10.18
N LEU A 258 -3.63 14.12 -9.74
CA LEU A 258 -3.38 12.72 -10.09
C LEU A 258 -4.14 12.36 -11.38
N PRO A 259 -3.71 11.33 -12.12
CA PRO A 259 -4.41 10.87 -13.31
C PRO A 259 -5.89 10.59 -13.03
N GLN A 260 -6.78 11.20 -13.80
CA GLN A 260 -8.22 11.03 -13.65
C GLN A 260 -8.84 10.56 -14.97
N ALA A 261 -9.94 9.82 -14.90
CA ALA A 261 -10.66 9.31 -16.08
C ALA A 261 -11.03 10.39 -17.11
N GLY A 262 -11.18 11.66 -16.68
CA GLY A 262 -11.47 12.81 -17.56
C GLY A 262 -10.27 13.41 -18.27
N TRP A 263 -9.05 12.93 -18.03
CA TRP A 263 -7.87 13.44 -18.72
C TRP A 263 -7.83 12.93 -20.18
N ASP A 264 -7.38 13.78 -21.10
CA ASP A 264 -7.38 13.54 -22.56
C ASP A 264 -6.85 12.16 -22.98
N ARG A 265 -5.79 11.69 -22.31
CA ARG A 265 -5.10 10.46 -22.69
C ARG A 265 -5.53 9.25 -21.87
N ILE A 266 -6.58 9.37 -21.05
CA ILE A 266 -7.07 8.26 -20.22
C ILE A 266 -8.37 7.72 -20.77
N LYS A 267 -8.42 6.39 -20.96
CA LYS A 267 -9.64 5.63 -21.25
C LYS A 267 -9.89 4.62 -20.15
N VAL A 268 -11.17 4.34 -19.90
CA VAL A 268 -11.60 3.39 -18.87
C VAL A 268 -12.14 2.14 -19.53
N PHE A 269 -11.51 1.02 -19.27
CA PHE A 269 -11.98 -0.30 -19.68
C PHE A 269 -12.76 -0.96 -18.53
N LEU A 270 -13.88 -1.60 -18.82
CA LEU A 270 -14.65 -2.38 -17.86
C LEU A 270 -14.49 -3.88 -18.16
N PRO A 271 -13.53 -4.58 -17.48
CA PRO A 271 -13.35 -6.01 -17.64
C PRO A 271 -14.57 -6.82 -17.23
N SER A 272 -14.70 -8.02 -17.78
CA SER A 272 -15.82 -8.93 -17.49
C SER A 272 -15.99 -9.24 -16.01
N ALA A 273 -14.90 -9.46 -15.29
CA ALA A 273 -14.90 -9.72 -13.86
C ALA A 273 -15.47 -8.53 -13.06
N GLN A 274 -15.02 -7.31 -13.34
CA GLN A 274 -15.52 -6.09 -12.66
C GLN A 274 -16.99 -5.80 -13.03
N ARG A 275 -17.36 -6.04 -14.29
CA ARG A 275 -18.76 -5.93 -14.74
C ARG A 275 -19.67 -6.88 -13.96
N TRP A 276 -19.20 -8.12 -13.70
CA TRP A 276 -19.94 -9.08 -12.89
C TRP A 276 -20.11 -8.62 -11.44
N GLN A 277 -19.04 -8.06 -10.82
CA GLN A 277 -19.08 -7.50 -9.46
C GLN A 277 -20.10 -6.36 -9.35
N ILE A 278 -20.06 -5.39 -10.27
CA ILE A 278 -21.01 -4.27 -10.34
C ILE A 278 -22.45 -4.79 -10.46
N LYS A 279 -22.69 -5.75 -11.37
CA LYS A 279 -24.02 -6.35 -11.56
C LYS A 279 -24.50 -7.05 -10.29
N ARG A 280 -23.64 -7.83 -9.63
CA ARG A 280 -23.99 -8.56 -8.41
C ARG A 280 -24.37 -7.65 -7.25
N ARG A 281 -23.71 -6.49 -7.14
CA ARG A 281 -23.95 -5.51 -6.08
C ARG A 281 -24.99 -4.44 -6.44
N GLY A 282 -25.44 -4.38 -7.67
CA GLY A 282 -26.39 -3.37 -8.14
C GLY A 282 -25.81 -1.98 -8.37
N GLU A 283 -24.48 -1.83 -8.34
CA GLU A 283 -23.75 -0.56 -8.37
C GLU A 283 -23.59 0.02 -9.80
N PHE A 284 -24.68 0.06 -10.55
CA PHE A 284 -24.67 0.52 -11.94
C PHE A 284 -24.28 1.99 -12.11
N ASP A 285 -24.56 2.83 -11.11
CA ASP A 285 -24.20 4.26 -11.12
C ASP A 285 -22.70 4.48 -11.16
N VAL A 286 -21.92 3.59 -10.53
CA VAL A 286 -20.46 3.60 -10.64
C VAL A 286 -20.03 3.41 -12.09
N ALA A 287 -20.57 2.42 -12.79
CA ALA A 287 -20.25 2.18 -14.19
C ALA A 287 -20.72 3.33 -15.11
N ASN A 288 -21.90 3.89 -14.85
CA ASN A 288 -22.48 4.98 -15.62
C ASN A 288 -21.68 6.28 -15.47
N SER A 289 -21.11 6.53 -14.28
CA SER A 289 -20.29 7.72 -14.03
C SER A 289 -19.02 7.81 -14.88
N TYR A 290 -18.56 6.69 -15.47
CA TYR A 290 -17.39 6.63 -16.36
C TYR A 290 -17.77 6.52 -17.85
N ARG A 291 -19.06 6.52 -18.21
CA ARG A 291 -19.54 6.22 -19.58
C ARG A 291 -18.85 7.04 -20.67
N SER A 292 -18.64 8.33 -20.45
CA SER A 292 -18.03 9.24 -21.42
C SER A 292 -16.56 8.95 -21.75
N TRP A 293 -15.87 8.24 -20.85
CA TRP A 293 -14.44 7.95 -20.99
C TRP A 293 -14.17 6.48 -21.30
N ARG A 294 -15.21 5.67 -21.49
CA ARG A 294 -15.04 4.23 -21.71
C ARG A 294 -14.46 3.92 -23.08
N ILE A 295 -13.62 2.88 -23.10
CA ILE A 295 -13.26 2.13 -24.29
C ILE A 295 -13.92 0.75 -24.23
N PHE A 296 -14.50 0.30 -25.34
CA PHE A 296 -15.22 -0.96 -25.43
C PHE A 296 -14.35 -2.06 -26.07
N PRO A 297 -14.64 -3.36 -25.83
CA PRO A 297 -13.84 -4.46 -26.38
C PRO A 297 -13.61 -4.36 -27.89
N ALA A 298 -14.62 -4.01 -28.66
CA ALA A 298 -14.54 -3.88 -30.11
C ALA A 298 -13.55 -2.77 -30.58
N GLN A 299 -13.16 -1.86 -29.71
CA GLN A 299 -12.22 -0.75 -30.03
C GLN A 299 -10.78 -1.09 -29.65
N LEU A 300 -10.54 -2.13 -28.84
CA LEU A 300 -9.21 -2.43 -28.29
C LEU A 300 -8.22 -2.85 -29.37
N ALA A 301 -8.63 -3.63 -30.38
CA ALA A 301 -7.74 -4.04 -31.47
C ALA A 301 -7.22 -2.83 -32.25
N GLN A 302 -8.10 -1.87 -32.57
CA GLN A 302 -7.73 -0.63 -33.26
C GLN A 302 -6.83 0.27 -32.40
N ALA A 303 -7.06 0.30 -31.08
CA ALA A 303 -6.30 1.13 -30.16
C ALA A 303 -4.94 0.51 -29.75
N ALA A 304 -4.69 -0.76 -30.08
CA ALA A 304 -3.54 -1.52 -29.56
C ALA A 304 -2.19 -0.84 -29.78
N ALA A 305 -1.92 -0.36 -31.00
CA ALA A 305 -0.64 0.27 -31.34
C ALA A 305 -0.45 1.67 -30.74
N THR A 306 -1.52 2.33 -30.29
CA THR A 306 -1.49 3.71 -29.77
C THR A 306 -1.80 3.79 -28.27
N SER A 307 -1.97 2.65 -27.59
CA SER A 307 -2.37 2.62 -26.19
C SER A 307 -1.44 1.72 -25.35
N VAL A 308 -1.43 1.98 -24.07
CA VAL A 308 -0.88 1.13 -23.00
C VAL A 308 -2.05 0.72 -22.11
N MET A 309 -2.15 -0.54 -21.75
CA MET A 309 -3.23 -1.03 -20.88
C MET A 309 -2.70 -1.43 -19.51
N LEU A 310 -3.31 -0.91 -18.45
CA LEU A 310 -3.19 -1.52 -17.13
C LEU A 310 -3.88 -2.89 -17.17
N PHE A 311 -3.11 -3.94 -16.97
CA PHE A 311 -3.54 -5.30 -17.19
C PHE A 311 -3.52 -6.12 -15.91
N ARG A 312 -4.47 -7.03 -15.77
CA ARG A 312 -4.55 -8.03 -14.70
C ARG A 312 -4.76 -9.42 -15.29
N PRO A 313 -4.24 -10.50 -14.68
CA PRO A 313 -4.50 -11.86 -15.17
C PRO A 313 -5.99 -12.19 -15.37
N SER A 314 -6.87 -11.60 -14.56
CA SER A 314 -8.33 -11.76 -14.72
C SER A 314 -8.89 -11.20 -16.04
N MET A 315 -8.11 -10.40 -16.78
CA MET A 315 -8.49 -9.81 -18.08
C MET A 315 -8.05 -10.65 -19.28
N MET A 316 -7.34 -11.77 -19.10
CA MET A 316 -6.82 -12.60 -20.20
C MET A 316 -7.87 -12.89 -21.25
N LYS A 317 -9.06 -13.39 -20.84
CA LYS A 317 -10.17 -13.69 -21.75
C LYS A 317 -10.75 -12.46 -22.45
N ASP A 318 -10.75 -11.29 -21.77
CA ASP A 318 -11.27 -10.05 -22.35
C ASP A 318 -10.38 -9.57 -23.51
N VAL A 319 -9.04 -9.60 -23.33
CA VAL A 319 -8.08 -9.14 -24.38
C VAL A 319 -7.93 -10.15 -25.52
N GLU A 320 -8.06 -11.46 -25.24
CA GLU A 320 -8.17 -12.49 -26.29
C GLU A 320 -9.38 -12.25 -27.18
N ALA A 321 -10.56 -12.13 -26.57
CA ALA A 321 -11.80 -11.89 -27.31
C ALA A 321 -11.78 -10.58 -28.10
N ALA A 322 -11.04 -9.58 -27.62
CA ALA A 322 -10.85 -8.31 -28.31
C ALA A 322 -9.79 -8.35 -29.43
N SER A 323 -9.07 -9.48 -29.62
CA SER A 323 -8.05 -9.67 -30.65
C SER A 323 -6.96 -8.57 -30.66
N CYS A 324 -6.57 -8.05 -29.47
CA CYS A 324 -5.67 -6.91 -29.34
C CYS A 324 -4.24 -7.28 -28.92
N LEU A 325 -3.86 -8.58 -29.00
CA LEU A 325 -2.59 -9.09 -28.46
C LEU A 325 -1.42 -9.09 -29.43
N VAL A 326 -1.67 -8.94 -30.73
CA VAL A 326 -0.60 -9.01 -31.75
C VAL A 326 0.46 -7.94 -31.51
N GLY A 327 1.73 -8.38 -31.39
CA GLY A 327 2.86 -7.50 -31.11
C GLY A 327 2.86 -6.87 -29.71
N SER A 328 2.03 -7.36 -28.81
CA SER A 328 1.97 -6.90 -27.42
C SER A 328 3.20 -7.34 -26.61
N ARG A 329 3.40 -6.72 -25.47
CA ARG A 329 4.44 -7.00 -24.48
C ARG A 329 3.84 -6.89 -23.10
N LEU A 330 4.16 -7.82 -22.20
CA LEU A 330 3.85 -7.67 -20.79
C LEU A 330 4.99 -6.99 -20.05
N ILE A 331 4.65 -5.99 -19.24
CA ILE A 331 5.58 -5.33 -18.33
C ILE A 331 5.10 -5.61 -16.92
N TYR A 332 5.84 -6.49 -16.22
CA TYR A 332 5.51 -6.89 -14.87
C TYR A 332 6.08 -5.89 -13.87
N SER A 333 5.21 -5.23 -13.13
CA SER A 333 5.52 -4.12 -12.23
C SER A 333 5.01 -4.36 -10.80
N LEU A 334 4.79 -5.62 -10.45
CA LEU A 334 4.64 -6.13 -9.09
C LEU A 334 5.96 -6.73 -8.60
N TRP A 335 6.01 -7.15 -7.35
CA TRP A 335 7.18 -7.85 -6.83
C TRP A 335 7.44 -9.15 -7.63
N PRO A 336 8.65 -9.33 -8.22
CA PRO A 336 8.92 -10.48 -9.08
C PRO A 336 8.82 -11.84 -8.38
N GLY A 337 8.90 -11.86 -7.04
CA GLY A 337 8.71 -13.08 -6.26
C GLY A 337 7.39 -13.78 -6.55
N TYR A 338 6.31 -13.05 -6.78
CA TYR A 338 4.99 -13.62 -7.10
C TYR A 338 4.96 -14.43 -8.42
N LEU A 339 5.92 -14.20 -9.32
CA LEU A 339 6.01 -15.00 -10.56
C LEU A 339 6.42 -16.47 -10.30
N LYS A 340 6.92 -16.76 -9.10
CA LYS A 340 7.31 -18.13 -8.68
C LYS A 340 6.17 -18.91 -8.04
N ASP A 341 5.06 -18.23 -7.71
CA ASP A 341 3.91 -18.84 -7.04
C ASP A 341 3.17 -19.78 -8.03
N ALA A 342 2.69 -20.90 -7.51
CA ALA A 342 2.00 -21.91 -8.34
C ALA A 342 0.76 -21.33 -9.03
N GLU A 343 0.07 -20.37 -8.38
CA GLU A 343 -1.12 -19.71 -8.91
C GLU A 343 -0.81 -18.83 -10.13
N THR A 344 0.44 -18.39 -10.31
CA THR A 344 0.86 -17.59 -11.47
C THR A 344 1.18 -18.41 -12.71
N LYS A 345 1.36 -19.73 -12.56
CA LYS A 345 1.70 -20.65 -13.66
C LYS A 345 0.73 -20.55 -14.85
N PRO A 346 -0.62 -20.58 -14.70
CA PRO A 346 -1.55 -20.43 -15.83
C PRO A 346 -1.38 -19.12 -16.60
N PHE A 347 -1.01 -18.03 -15.90
CA PHE A 347 -0.72 -16.75 -16.51
C PHE A 347 0.57 -16.76 -17.34
N LEU A 348 1.63 -17.39 -16.85
CA LEU A 348 2.89 -17.54 -17.60
C LEU A 348 2.72 -18.43 -18.83
N GLU A 349 1.95 -19.52 -18.73
CA GLU A 349 1.58 -20.37 -19.87
C GLU A 349 0.76 -19.62 -20.92
N TRP A 350 -0.13 -18.72 -20.47
CA TRP A 350 -0.91 -17.87 -21.35
C TRP A 350 -0.01 -16.88 -22.13
N LEU A 351 0.97 -16.24 -21.47
CA LEU A 351 1.93 -15.36 -22.14
C LEU A 351 2.73 -16.12 -23.22
N HIS A 352 3.19 -17.33 -22.88
CA HIS A 352 3.92 -18.18 -23.83
C HIS A 352 3.06 -18.55 -25.04
N ARG A 353 1.81 -18.96 -24.84
CA ARG A 353 0.87 -19.33 -25.91
C ARG A 353 0.62 -18.19 -26.89
N HIS A 354 0.58 -16.96 -26.41
CA HIS A 354 0.34 -15.76 -27.22
C HIS A 354 1.63 -15.08 -27.68
N GLU A 355 2.80 -15.69 -27.46
CA GLU A 355 4.12 -15.14 -27.83
C GLU A 355 4.35 -13.72 -27.26
N ILE A 356 3.82 -13.44 -26.06
CA ILE A 356 3.94 -12.14 -25.40
C ILE A 356 5.21 -12.13 -24.54
N PRO A 357 6.25 -11.35 -24.91
CA PRO A 357 7.46 -11.26 -24.09
C PRO A 357 7.15 -10.54 -22.76
N LEU A 358 7.75 -11.07 -21.67
CA LEU A 358 7.67 -10.50 -20.33
C LEU A 358 8.93 -9.68 -20.04
N ASN A 359 8.76 -8.47 -19.54
CA ASN A 359 9.82 -7.63 -19.02
C ASN A 359 9.47 -7.19 -17.60
N GLU A 360 10.42 -7.26 -16.69
CA GLU A 360 10.27 -6.72 -15.34
C GLU A 360 10.59 -5.22 -15.32
N CYS A 361 9.75 -4.45 -14.62
CA CYS A 361 9.94 -3.02 -14.41
C CYS A 361 9.32 -2.63 -13.05
N HIS A 362 10.05 -2.90 -11.96
CA HIS A 362 9.57 -2.80 -10.60
C HIS A 362 10.56 -2.08 -9.69
N THR A 363 10.04 -1.44 -8.64
CA THR A 363 10.81 -0.98 -7.49
C THR A 363 10.03 -1.25 -6.20
N SER A 364 10.75 -1.38 -5.10
CA SER A 364 10.19 -1.73 -3.79
C SER A 364 9.19 -0.68 -3.28
N GLY A 365 8.20 -1.14 -2.52
CA GLY A 365 7.34 -0.29 -1.68
C GLY A 365 8.02 0.16 -0.38
N HIS A 366 9.15 -0.49 0.00
CA HIS A 366 9.84 -0.33 1.28
C HIS A 366 11.25 0.21 1.10
N ALA A 367 11.80 0.81 2.16
CA ALA A 367 13.13 1.41 2.18
C ALA A 367 14.24 0.38 1.91
N SER A 368 15.32 0.82 1.25
CA SER A 368 16.57 0.06 1.21
C SER A 368 17.21 0.00 2.59
N VAL A 369 18.10 -0.97 2.83
CA VAL A 369 18.88 -1.04 4.07
C VAL A 369 19.64 0.27 4.29
N GLN A 370 20.20 0.86 3.23
CA GLN A 370 20.89 2.15 3.30
C GLN A 370 19.97 3.29 3.76
N ASP A 371 18.72 3.31 3.31
CA ASP A 371 17.74 4.32 3.75
C ASP A 371 17.29 4.08 5.19
N LEU A 372 17.13 2.82 5.62
CA LEU A 372 16.86 2.49 7.03
C LEU A 372 18.02 2.95 7.93
N VAL A 373 19.29 2.79 7.50
CA VAL A 373 20.45 3.32 8.22
C VAL A 373 20.39 4.86 8.31
N ARG A 374 19.99 5.54 7.23
CA ARG A 374 19.81 7.01 7.26
C ARG A 374 18.69 7.44 8.21
N LEU A 375 17.57 6.72 8.19
CA LEU A 375 16.47 6.94 9.12
C LEU A 375 16.95 6.76 10.57
N ARG A 376 17.60 5.63 10.87
CA ARG A 376 18.14 5.34 12.20
C ARG A 376 19.05 6.47 12.71
N LYS A 377 19.96 6.96 11.87
CA LYS A 377 20.87 8.05 12.22
C LYS A 377 20.15 9.36 12.55
N ALA A 378 19.00 9.62 11.92
CA ALA A 378 18.20 10.82 12.19
C ALA A 378 17.58 10.82 13.60
N PHE A 379 17.32 9.65 14.18
CA PHE A 379 16.75 9.49 15.53
C PHE A 379 17.82 9.36 16.63
N SER A 380 19.06 9.72 16.33
CA SER A 380 20.17 9.78 17.27
C SER A 380 20.37 8.49 18.08
N ASN A 381 20.17 8.54 19.42
CA ASN A 381 20.45 7.43 20.33
C ASN A 381 19.22 6.59 20.73
N ALA A 382 18.04 6.87 20.16
CA ALA A 382 16.85 6.08 20.49
C ALA A 382 17.10 4.58 20.22
N PRO A 383 16.80 3.66 21.14
CA PRO A 383 16.86 2.24 20.85
C PRO A 383 15.90 1.88 19.73
N VAL A 384 16.34 0.97 18.85
CA VAL A 384 15.51 0.48 17.74
C VAL A 384 14.85 -0.82 18.15
N VAL A 385 13.54 -0.89 17.99
CA VAL A 385 12.75 -2.12 18.11
C VAL A 385 12.40 -2.59 16.70
N PRO A 386 12.90 -3.78 16.27
CA PRO A 386 12.54 -4.36 14.99
C PRO A 386 11.05 -4.68 14.91
N ILE A 387 10.42 -4.27 13.80
CA ILE A 387 9.03 -4.64 13.50
C ILE A 387 8.88 -4.85 11.99
N HIS A 388 7.83 -5.58 11.57
CA HIS A 388 7.56 -5.84 10.16
C HIS A 388 8.78 -6.44 9.43
N THR A 389 9.38 -7.48 10.04
CA THR A 389 10.60 -8.13 9.55
C THR A 389 10.67 -9.58 9.94
N VAL A 390 11.27 -10.41 9.07
CA VAL A 390 11.65 -11.80 9.40
C VAL A 390 13.10 -11.91 9.88
N ASN A 391 13.87 -10.83 9.78
CA ASN A 391 15.32 -10.79 10.03
C ASN A 391 15.68 -9.82 11.17
N ALA A 392 14.91 -9.86 12.27
CA ALA A 392 15.20 -9.02 13.46
C ALA A 392 16.62 -9.23 14.02
N ASP A 393 17.20 -10.40 13.80
CA ASP A 393 18.55 -10.75 14.26
C ASP A 393 19.66 -9.90 13.60
N LEU A 394 19.44 -9.42 12.38
CA LEU A 394 20.40 -8.59 11.65
C LEU A 394 20.39 -7.12 12.07
N PHE A 395 19.40 -6.69 12.86
CA PHE A 395 19.26 -5.27 13.26
C PHE A 395 20.43 -4.78 14.11
N GLU A 396 20.94 -5.63 15.03
CA GLU A 396 22.06 -5.23 15.90
C GLU A 396 23.32 -4.87 15.11
N GLU A 397 23.64 -5.68 14.10
CA GLU A 397 24.80 -5.45 13.23
C GLU A 397 24.61 -4.17 12.38
N LEU A 398 23.40 -3.94 11.86
CA LEU A 398 23.11 -2.84 10.94
C LEU A 398 22.95 -1.48 11.64
N PHE A 399 22.33 -1.47 12.83
CA PHE A 399 21.85 -0.23 13.44
C PHE A 399 22.43 0.06 14.82
N GLY A 400 22.94 -0.94 15.53
CA GLY A 400 23.38 -0.81 16.94
C GLY A 400 22.24 -0.34 17.87
N ASN A 401 22.39 -0.50 19.16
CA ASN A 401 21.39 -0.11 20.17
C ASN A 401 19.99 -0.63 19.83
N VAL A 402 19.89 -1.94 19.67
CA VAL A 402 18.63 -2.63 19.33
C VAL A 402 18.02 -3.24 20.60
N GLN A 403 16.75 -3.02 20.78
CA GLN A 403 15.96 -3.63 21.83
C GLN A 403 14.97 -4.61 21.19
N ARG A 404 15.28 -5.91 21.24
CA ARG A 404 14.38 -6.95 20.71
C ARG A 404 13.21 -7.17 21.62
N GLN A 405 12.03 -7.30 21.05
CA GLN A 405 10.79 -7.64 21.73
C GLN A 405 10.22 -8.94 21.15
N ASN A 406 9.40 -9.63 21.90
CA ASN A 406 8.64 -10.76 21.42
C ASN A 406 7.17 -10.40 21.23
N ASP A 407 6.50 -11.06 20.27
CA ASP A 407 5.08 -10.89 20.07
C ASP A 407 4.29 -11.28 21.34
N GLY A 408 3.34 -10.44 21.71
CA GLY A 408 2.44 -10.64 22.85
C GLY A 408 3.02 -10.29 24.22
N GLU A 409 4.27 -9.84 24.32
CA GLU A 409 4.91 -9.44 25.57
C GLU A 409 4.82 -7.92 25.80
N TRP A 410 4.42 -7.53 27.02
CA TRP A 410 4.38 -6.12 27.44
C TRP A 410 5.74 -5.66 27.97
N TRP A 411 6.15 -4.48 27.56
CA TRP A 411 7.39 -3.84 28.01
C TRP A 411 7.19 -2.34 28.23
N SER A 412 8.04 -1.73 29.06
CA SER A 412 8.00 -0.29 29.34
C SER A 412 8.97 0.49 28.47
N VAL A 413 8.52 1.63 27.96
CA VAL A 413 9.41 2.61 27.33
C VAL A 413 10.23 3.28 28.43
N LEU A 414 11.55 3.08 28.42
CA LEU A 414 12.49 3.56 29.44
C LEU A 414 12.85 5.02 29.25
#